data_1f9e734bc6dfe0f8e532959d8ca73bce
#
_entry.id   1f9e734bc6dfe0f8e532959d8ca73bce
#
_cell.length_a   1.000
_cell.length_b   1.000
_cell.length_c   1.000
_cell.angle_alpha   90.00
_cell.angle_beta   90.00
_cell.angle_gamma   90.00
#
_symmetry.space_group_name_H-M   'P 1'
#
loop_
_entity.id
_entity.type
_entity.pdbx_description
1 polymer ?
#
loop_
_entity_poly.entity_id
_entity_poly.type
_entity_poly.pdbx_seq_one_letter_code
_entity_poly.pdbx_strand_id
1 'polypeptide(L)'
;MNLDIPTLLASCEKRFGKPFKFLFRTHINTTGWIPSGENVIDVSDYPDMQELMLVAGVFITDYSSSVWDWAITEKPGFLYVPDLDSYDKDRGFYTPIESWAFPFAKTNADLNALVLSYDETKARERIRLHVQKLGTFENGKACEMTIKAMGLGAK
;
A
#
# COMPACT_ATOMS: atom_id res chain seq x y z
N MET A 1 -12.78 -4.59 -10.07
CA MET A 1 -11.85 -5.33 -9.14
C MET A 1 -12.73 -6.20 -8.25
N ASN A 2 -12.43 -7.48 -8.08
CA ASN A 2 -13.24 -8.39 -7.24
C ASN A 2 -12.31 -9.05 -6.20
N LEU A 3 -12.05 -8.33 -5.11
CA LEU A 3 -11.24 -8.81 -4.01
C LEU A 3 -12.07 -9.70 -3.08
N ASP A 4 -11.60 -10.92 -2.82
CA ASP A 4 -12.21 -11.84 -1.85
C ASP A 4 -11.79 -11.44 -0.42
N ILE A 5 -12.50 -10.46 0.14
CA ILE A 5 -12.19 -9.88 1.45
C ILE A 5 -12.28 -10.91 2.59
N PRO A 6 -13.32 -11.77 2.67
CA PRO A 6 -13.39 -12.77 3.74
C PRO A 6 -12.17 -13.69 3.79
N THR A 7 -11.74 -14.24 2.64
CA THR A 7 -10.58 -15.11 2.56
C THR A 7 -9.28 -14.37 2.86
N LEU A 8 -9.17 -13.12 2.42
CA LEU A 8 -8.02 -12.26 2.70
C LEU A 8 -7.89 -11.96 4.19
N LEU A 9 -8.98 -11.60 4.87
CA LEU A 9 -8.98 -11.35 6.32
C LEU A 9 -8.58 -12.60 7.10
N ALA A 10 -9.10 -13.78 6.73
CA ALA A 10 -8.71 -15.05 7.33
C ALA A 10 -7.22 -15.35 7.13
N SER A 11 -6.67 -15.03 5.95
CA SER A 11 -5.24 -15.19 5.66
C SER A 11 -4.39 -14.24 6.51
N CYS A 12 -4.80 -12.99 6.67
CA CYS A 12 -4.13 -12.01 7.52
C CYS A 12 -4.17 -12.45 9.00
N GLU A 13 -5.35 -12.87 9.50
CA GLU A 13 -5.50 -13.36 10.87
C GLU A 13 -4.58 -14.55 11.13
N LYS A 14 -4.58 -15.54 10.24
CA LYS A 14 -3.71 -16.71 10.33
C LYS A 14 -2.22 -16.34 10.34
N ARG A 15 -1.80 -15.39 9.49
CA ARG A 15 -0.38 -15.02 9.35
C ARG A 15 0.10 -14.14 10.49
N PHE A 16 -0.70 -13.17 10.93
CA PHE A 16 -0.29 -12.15 11.90
C PHE A 16 -0.82 -12.39 13.31
N GLY A 17 -1.66 -13.42 13.54
CA GLY A 17 -2.12 -13.88 14.86
C GLY A 17 -3.07 -12.92 15.58
N LYS A 18 -3.79 -12.06 14.85
CA LYS A 18 -4.75 -11.09 15.40
C LYS A 18 -5.91 -10.85 14.43
N PRO A 19 -7.10 -10.47 14.93
CA PRO A 19 -8.24 -10.15 14.08
C PRO A 19 -7.98 -8.90 13.25
N PHE A 20 -8.56 -8.87 12.05
CA PHE A 20 -8.48 -7.76 11.12
C PHE A 20 -9.86 -7.24 10.73
N LYS A 21 -9.96 -5.93 10.51
CA LYS A 21 -11.03 -5.27 9.78
C LYS A 21 -10.47 -4.74 8.46
N PHE A 22 -11.30 -4.74 7.43
CA PHE A 22 -10.94 -4.20 6.13
C PHE A 22 -11.40 -2.74 6.05
N LEU A 23 -10.45 -1.81 6.04
CA LEU A 23 -10.72 -0.40 5.79
C LEU A 23 -10.69 -0.18 4.29
N PHE A 24 -11.83 0.16 3.71
CA PHE A 24 -11.94 0.40 2.28
C PHE A 24 -11.97 1.90 2.01
N ARG A 25 -11.11 2.35 1.10
CA ARG A 25 -11.07 3.73 0.63
C ARG A 25 -11.09 3.75 -0.89
N THR A 26 -12.09 4.40 -1.48
CA THR A 26 -12.15 4.63 -2.93
C THR A 26 -11.22 5.75 -3.34
N HIS A 27 -10.73 5.68 -4.57
CA HIS A 27 -10.18 6.86 -5.23
C HIS A 27 -11.34 7.83 -5.57
N ILE A 28 -11.13 9.13 -5.45
CA ILE A 28 -12.14 10.18 -5.66
C ILE A 28 -12.85 10.10 -7.03
N ASN A 29 -12.20 9.49 -8.01
CA ASN A 29 -12.74 9.31 -9.37
C ASN A 29 -13.29 7.90 -9.64
N THR A 30 -13.38 7.03 -8.63
CA THR A 30 -13.84 5.66 -8.84
C THR A 30 -15.35 5.59 -8.69
N THR A 31 -16.03 5.32 -9.78
CA THR A 31 -17.43 4.89 -9.77
C THR A 31 -17.44 3.37 -9.91
N GLY A 32 -17.87 2.64 -8.89
CA GLY A 32 -17.88 1.19 -9.02
C GLY A 32 -18.17 0.44 -7.73
N TRP A 33 -17.57 -0.72 -7.61
CA TRP A 33 -17.78 -1.65 -6.52
C TRP A 33 -17.36 -1.08 -5.17
N ILE A 34 -18.30 -1.00 -4.24
CA ILE A 34 -18.04 -0.68 -2.84
C ILE A 34 -18.25 -1.98 -2.06
N PRO A 35 -17.21 -2.50 -1.41
CA PRO A 35 -17.35 -3.71 -0.62
C PRO A 35 -18.23 -3.47 0.61
N SER A 36 -19.01 -4.48 0.99
CA SER A 36 -19.82 -4.46 2.20
C SER A 36 -19.68 -5.77 2.96
N GLY A 37 -19.86 -5.72 4.26
CA GLY A 37 -19.78 -6.90 5.13
C GLY A 37 -19.48 -6.53 6.58
N GLU A 38 -19.65 -7.46 7.49
CA GLU A 38 -19.48 -7.25 8.95
C GLU A 38 -18.08 -6.72 9.31
N ASN A 39 -17.07 -7.13 8.57
CA ASN A 39 -15.67 -6.79 8.82
C ASN A 39 -15.13 -5.73 7.84
N VAL A 40 -16.01 -5.03 7.12
CA VAL A 40 -15.66 -3.97 6.16
C VAL A 40 -16.12 -2.63 6.69
N ILE A 41 -15.24 -1.65 6.67
CA ILE A 41 -15.50 -0.27 7.08
C ILE A 41 -15.15 0.62 5.91
N ASP A 42 -16.13 1.34 5.39
CA ASP A 42 -15.89 2.37 4.38
C ASP A 42 -15.31 3.63 5.05
N VAL A 43 -14.09 3.97 4.67
CA VAL A 43 -13.37 5.15 5.14
C VAL A 43 -13.08 6.14 4.00
N SER A 44 -13.88 6.09 2.93
CA SER A 44 -13.69 6.95 1.75
C SER A 44 -13.78 8.43 2.08
N ASP A 45 -14.63 8.81 3.03
CA ASP A 45 -14.81 10.19 3.50
C ASP A 45 -13.81 10.61 4.59
N TYR A 46 -12.94 9.70 5.03
CA TYR A 46 -11.93 10.06 6.04
C TYR A 46 -10.89 11.00 5.42
N PRO A 47 -10.62 12.19 6.02
CA PRO A 47 -9.89 13.26 5.35
C PRO A 47 -8.41 12.95 5.13
N ASP A 48 -7.79 12.19 6.05
CA ASP A 48 -6.35 11.99 6.08
C ASP A 48 -5.95 10.53 5.80
N MET A 49 -5.32 10.30 4.64
CA MET A 49 -4.84 8.97 4.23
C MET A 49 -3.66 8.51 5.10
N GLN A 50 -2.80 9.42 5.53
CA GLN A 50 -1.61 9.11 6.32
C GLN A 50 -2.01 8.60 7.71
N GLU A 51 -3.04 9.17 8.33
CA GLU A 51 -3.57 8.67 9.60
C GLU A 51 -4.13 7.24 9.45
N LEU A 52 -4.84 6.95 8.34
CA LEU A 52 -5.30 5.59 8.05
C LEU A 52 -4.11 4.62 7.87
N MET A 53 -3.04 5.04 7.21
CA MET A 53 -1.82 4.25 7.07
C MET A 53 -1.14 3.99 8.41
N LEU A 54 -1.15 4.95 9.33
CA LEU A 54 -0.54 4.77 10.66
C LEU A 54 -1.24 3.69 11.48
N VAL A 55 -2.56 3.60 11.42
CA VAL A 55 -3.35 2.60 12.17
C VAL A 55 -3.44 1.25 11.46
N ALA A 56 -3.31 1.21 10.14
CA ALA A 56 -3.36 -0.02 9.38
C ALA A 56 -2.15 -0.93 9.69
N GLY A 57 -2.39 -2.23 9.78
CA GLY A 57 -1.34 -3.23 9.97
C GLY A 57 -0.86 -3.87 8.66
N VAL A 58 -1.70 -3.82 7.63
CA VAL A 58 -1.43 -4.36 6.28
C VAL A 58 -2.02 -3.38 5.27
N PHE A 59 -1.34 -3.17 4.17
CA PHE A 59 -1.81 -2.33 3.07
C PHE A 59 -1.96 -3.13 1.79
N ILE A 60 -3.08 -2.94 1.10
CA ILE A 60 -3.32 -3.53 -0.20
C ILE A 60 -3.75 -2.41 -1.14
N THR A 61 -3.06 -2.29 -2.23
CA THR A 61 -3.34 -1.28 -3.25
C THR A 61 -3.11 -1.85 -4.64
N ASP A 62 -3.37 -1.06 -5.65
CA ASP A 62 -3.07 -1.36 -7.05
C ASP A 62 -1.80 -0.62 -7.50
N TYR A 63 -1.90 0.21 -8.54
CA TYR A 63 -0.82 1.02 -9.12
C TYR A 63 -0.66 2.39 -8.44
N SER A 64 -1.33 2.60 -7.31
CA SER A 64 -1.36 3.88 -6.61
C SER A 64 0.01 4.26 -6.06
N SER A 65 0.39 5.52 -6.23
CA SER A 65 1.61 6.10 -5.64
C SER A 65 1.62 6.10 -4.11
N SER A 66 0.46 5.90 -3.46
CA SER A 66 0.36 5.74 -2.00
C SER A 66 1.20 4.57 -1.46
N VAL A 67 1.60 3.64 -2.32
CA VAL A 67 2.54 2.56 -1.96
C VAL A 67 3.89 3.09 -1.48
N TRP A 68 4.32 4.24 -1.97
CA TRP A 68 5.59 4.87 -1.57
C TRP A 68 5.50 5.51 -0.19
N ASP A 69 4.37 6.13 0.15
CA ASP A 69 4.11 6.62 1.51
C ASP A 69 4.03 5.45 2.49
N TRP A 70 3.40 4.34 2.07
CA TRP A 70 3.36 3.12 2.87
C TRP A 70 4.74 2.53 3.12
N ALA A 71 5.66 2.61 2.16
CA ALA A 71 7.02 2.10 2.29
C ALA A 71 7.79 2.72 3.47
N ILE A 72 7.49 3.98 3.83
CA ILE A 72 8.08 4.66 4.99
C ILE A 72 7.76 3.94 6.30
N THR A 73 6.61 3.27 6.38
CA THR A 73 6.19 2.53 7.57
C THR A 73 6.89 1.19 7.75
N GLU A 74 7.53 0.66 6.72
CA GLU A 74 8.12 -0.69 6.65
C GLU A 74 7.14 -1.83 7.01
N LYS A 75 5.85 -1.57 7.05
CA LYS A 75 4.80 -2.56 7.35
C LYS A 75 4.48 -3.45 6.16
N PRO A 76 3.79 -4.60 6.36
CA PRO A 76 3.31 -5.49 5.30
C PRO A 76 2.48 -4.76 4.26
N GLY A 77 2.87 -4.88 2.99
CA GLY A 77 2.16 -4.32 1.85
C GLY A 77 2.14 -5.29 0.68
N PHE A 78 1.05 -5.28 -0.09
CA PHE A 78 0.85 -6.12 -1.26
C PHE A 78 0.16 -5.33 -2.37
N LEU A 79 0.48 -5.67 -3.62
CA LEU A 79 -0.20 -5.11 -4.78
C LEU A 79 -1.20 -6.14 -5.32
N TYR A 80 -2.45 -5.72 -5.50
CA TYR A 80 -3.47 -6.54 -6.15
C TYR A 80 -3.82 -5.94 -7.50
N VAL A 81 -3.33 -6.57 -8.55
CA VAL A 81 -3.27 -6.03 -9.92
C VAL A 81 -3.82 -7.02 -10.94
N PRO A 82 -5.12 -7.37 -10.89
CA PRO A 82 -5.71 -8.38 -11.76
C PRO A 82 -5.72 -7.99 -13.24
N ASP A 83 -5.60 -6.71 -13.55
CA ASP A 83 -5.60 -6.13 -14.88
C ASP A 83 -4.20 -5.65 -15.34
N LEU A 84 -3.12 -6.16 -14.73
CA LEU A 84 -1.74 -5.71 -14.95
C LEU A 84 -1.37 -5.63 -16.43
N ASP A 85 -1.72 -6.65 -17.22
CA ASP A 85 -1.30 -6.73 -18.63
C ASP A 85 -2.00 -5.64 -19.49
N SER A 86 -3.22 -5.26 -19.15
CA SER A 86 -3.93 -4.17 -19.82
C SER A 86 -3.43 -2.80 -19.33
N TYR A 87 -3.21 -2.65 -18.04
CA TYR A 87 -2.72 -1.41 -17.47
C TYR A 87 -1.33 -1.05 -18.00
N ASP A 88 -0.41 -2.01 -18.05
CA ASP A 88 0.94 -1.80 -18.59
C ASP A 88 0.91 -1.42 -20.08
N LYS A 89 0.04 -2.06 -20.85
CA LYS A 89 -0.13 -1.73 -22.27
C LYS A 89 -0.69 -0.32 -22.52
N ASP A 90 -1.64 0.11 -21.66
CA ASP A 90 -2.37 1.36 -21.88
C ASP A 90 -1.67 2.57 -21.26
N ARG A 91 -0.99 2.40 -20.11
CA ARG A 91 -0.35 3.47 -19.34
C ARG A 91 1.15 3.29 -19.15
N GLY A 92 1.61 2.05 -19.03
CA GLY A 92 2.99 1.70 -18.75
C GLY A 92 3.45 2.06 -17.33
N PHE A 93 4.69 1.72 -17.04
CA PHE A 93 5.33 2.01 -15.75
C PHE A 93 6.65 2.76 -15.98
N TYR A 94 6.99 3.69 -15.08
CA TYR A 94 8.32 4.31 -15.06
C TYR A 94 9.41 3.30 -14.72
N THR A 95 9.08 2.31 -13.88
CA THR A 95 9.95 1.19 -13.54
C THR A 95 9.12 -0.10 -13.52
N PRO A 96 9.66 -1.24 -13.98
CA PRO A 96 8.93 -2.50 -13.96
C PRO A 96 8.38 -2.83 -12.56
N ILE A 97 7.12 -3.26 -12.48
CA ILE A 97 6.44 -3.54 -11.21
C ILE A 97 7.17 -4.61 -10.40
N GLU A 98 7.87 -5.53 -11.06
CA GLU A 98 8.70 -6.57 -10.45
C GLU A 98 9.86 -6.00 -9.65
N SER A 99 10.28 -4.77 -9.97
CA SER A 99 11.34 -4.06 -9.26
C SER A 99 10.85 -3.31 -8.02
N TRP A 100 9.54 -3.26 -7.79
CA TRP A 100 8.97 -2.55 -6.65
C TRP A 100 9.22 -3.29 -5.34
N ALA A 101 9.16 -2.56 -4.22
CA ALA A 101 9.42 -3.12 -2.90
C ALA A 101 8.37 -4.15 -2.43
N PHE A 102 7.18 -4.09 -2.98
CA PHE A 102 6.03 -4.91 -2.56
C PHE A 102 5.73 -6.00 -3.57
N PRO A 103 5.42 -7.22 -3.12
CA PRO A 103 5.01 -8.29 -4.02
C PRO A 103 3.63 -8.01 -4.59
N PHE A 104 3.39 -8.47 -5.81
CA PHE A 104 2.10 -8.31 -6.48
C PHE A 104 1.42 -9.64 -6.80
N ALA A 105 0.10 -9.61 -6.89
CA ALA A 105 -0.75 -10.73 -7.23
C ALA A 105 -1.79 -10.31 -8.26
N LYS A 106 -2.05 -11.17 -9.25
CA LYS A 106 -3.10 -11.00 -10.26
C LYS A 106 -4.41 -11.70 -9.87
N THR A 107 -4.37 -12.62 -8.92
CA THR A 107 -5.53 -13.38 -8.46
C THR A 107 -5.67 -13.33 -6.94
N ASN A 108 -6.90 -13.57 -6.44
CA ASN A 108 -7.15 -13.69 -5.00
C ASN A 108 -6.34 -14.84 -4.37
N ALA A 109 -6.18 -15.96 -5.09
CA ALA A 109 -5.41 -17.10 -4.61
C ALA A 109 -3.93 -16.74 -4.40
N ASP A 110 -3.32 -16.04 -5.38
CA ASP A 110 -1.94 -15.59 -5.29
C ASP A 110 -1.75 -14.57 -4.17
N LEU A 111 -2.69 -13.63 -4.02
CA LEU A 111 -2.64 -12.63 -2.94
C LEU A 111 -2.67 -13.32 -1.56
N ASN A 112 -3.56 -14.28 -1.36
CA ASN A 112 -3.63 -15.04 -0.12
C ASN A 112 -2.37 -15.86 0.15
N ALA A 113 -1.78 -16.45 -0.90
CA ALA A 113 -0.51 -17.17 -0.79
C ALA A 113 0.64 -16.23 -0.38
N LEU A 114 0.72 -15.03 -0.96
CA LEU A 114 1.69 -13.99 -0.57
C LEU A 114 1.54 -13.58 0.88
N VAL A 115 0.31 -13.34 1.34
CA VAL A 115 0.02 -13.00 2.75
C VAL A 115 0.46 -14.12 3.68
N LEU A 116 0.08 -15.36 3.40
CA LEU A 116 0.39 -16.52 4.25
C LEU A 116 1.89 -16.82 4.32
N SER A 117 2.63 -16.58 3.25
CA SER A 117 4.08 -16.80 3.17
C SER A 117 4.93 -15.58 3.53
N TYR A 118 4.30 -14.48 3.98
CA TYR A 118 4.99 -13.23 4.25
C TYR A 118 6.10 -13.40 5.30
N ASP A 119 7.33 -13.02 4.91
CA ASP A 119 8.51 -12.98 5.78
C ASP A 119 8.84 -11.52 6.11
N GLU A 120 8.56 -11.12 7.34
CA GLU A 120 8.69 -9.74 7.79
C GLU A 120 10.13 -9.22 7.67
N THR A 121 11.11 -10.03 8.02
CA THR A 121 12.52 -9.63 7.99
C THR A 121 12.99 -9.35 6.56
N LYS A 122 12.72 -10.29 5.65
CA LYS A 122 13.07 -10.12 4.24
C LYS A 122 12.31 -8.98 3.55
N ALA A 123 11.04 -8.80 3.93
CA ALA A 123 10.23 -7.73 3.36
C ALA A 123 10.74 -6.35 3.79
N ARG A 124 11.06 -6.16 5.07
CA ARG A 124 11.64 -4.91 5.59
C ARG A 124 12.97 -4.58 4.92
N GLU A 125 13.85 -5.56 4.79
CA GLU A 125 15.12 -5.37 4.10
C GLU A 125 14.90 -4.93 2.64
N ARG A 126 14.00 -5.60 1.91
CA ARG A 126 13.66 -5.22 0.53
C ARG A 126 13.10 -3.82 0.42
N ILE A 127 12.21 -3.42 1.35
CA ILE A 127 11.63 -2.07 1.39
C ILE A 127 12.75 -1.03 1.60
N ARG A 128 13.63 -1.23 2.59
CA ARG A 128 14.74 -0.34 2.89
C ARG A 128 15.71 -0.15 1.71
N LEU A 129 16.10 -1.26 1.09
CA LEU A 129 16.96 -1.23 -0.10
C LEU A 129 16.31 -0.49 -1.26
N HIS A 130 15.00 -0.69 -1.45
CA HIS A 130 14.26 0.01 -2.51
C HIS A 130 14.17 1.51 -2.25
N VAL A 131 13.80 1.92 -1.05
CA VAL A 131 13.71 3.33 -0.62
C VAL A 131 15.09 3.99 -0.73
N GLN A 132 16.15 3.33 -0.33
CA GLN A 132 17.53 3.82 -0.48
C GLN A 132 17.91 3.99 -1.97
N LYS A 133 17.57 3.03 -2.82
CA LYS A 133 17.81 3.09 -4.28
C LYS A 133 17.09 4.25 -4.94
N LEU A 134 15.88 4.59 -4.48
CA LEU A 134 15.13 5.74 -4.97
C LEU A 134 15.74 7.08 -4.54
N GLY A 135 16.68 7.08 -3.60
CA GLY A 135 17.33 8.30 -3.11
C GLY A 135 16.37 9.19 -2.33
N THR A 136 15.45 8.61 -1.59
CA THR A 136 14.49 9.40 -0.79
C THR A 136 15.18 10.17 0.32
N PHE A 137 14.76 11.41 0.53
CA PHE A 137 15.25 12.28 1.60
C PHE A 137 14.25 12.41 2.75
N GLU A 138 13.24 11.53 2.80
CA GLU A 138 12.21 11.58 3.84
C GLU A 138 12.80 11.20 5.21
N ASN A 139 12.84 12.19 6.10
CA ASN A 139 13.39 12.06 7.45
C ASN A 139 12.53 12.79 8.50
N GLY A 140 11.27 13.11 8.14
CA GLY A 140 10.34 13.87 8.96
C GLY A 140 10.63 15.38 9.01
N LYS A 141 11.59 15.89 8.22
CA LYS A 141 11.98 17.32 8.18
C LYS A 141 11.79 17.96 6.80
N ALA A 142 11.03 17.35 5.91
CA ALA A 142 10.84 17.83 4.54
C ALA A 142 10.30 19.27 4.50
N CYS A 143 9.30 19.58 5.34
CA CYS A 143 8.75 20.93 5.43
C CYS A 143 9.79 21.96 5.90
N GLU A 144 10.55 21.65 6.95
CA GLU A 144 11.61 22.52 7.47
C GLU A 144 12.69 22.79 6.39
N MET A 145 13.13 21.73 5.72
CA MET A 145 14.13 21.83 4.66
C MET A 145 13.60 22.65 3.48
N THR A 146 12.34 22.49 3.10
CA THR A 146 11.71 23.26 2.03
C THR A 146 11.62 24.74 2.38
N ILE A 147 11.14 25.08 3.58
CA ILE A 147 11.06 26.47 4.08
C ILE A 147 12.45 27.11 4.06
N LYS A 148 13.46 26.40 4.53
CA LYS A 148 14.85 26.86 4.53
C LYS A 148 15.37 27.09 3.10
N ALA A 149 15.12 26.15 2.18
CA ALA A 149 15.53 26.29 0.77
C ALA A 149 14.84 27.46 0.08
N MET A 150 13.59 27.77 0.44
CA MET A 150 12.87 28.93 -0.08
C MET A 150 13.31 30.27 0.55
N GLY A 151 14.21 30.26 1.54
CA GLY A 151 14.65 31.47 2.23
C GLY A 151 13.58 32.07 3.18
N LEU A 152 12.54 31.30 3.52
CA LEU A 152 11.42 31.72 4.36
C LEU A 152 11.60 31.37 5.84
N GLY A 153 12.76 30.83 6.24
CA GLY A 153 13.07 30.53 7.62
C GLY A 153 13.13 31.83 8.46
N ALA A 154 12.61 31.77 9.70
CA ALA A 154 12.69 32.88 10.63
C ALA A 154 14.14 33.38 10.75
N LYS A 155 14.31 34.71 10.63
CA LYS A 155 15.55 35.41 10.97
C LYS A 155 15.85 35.31 12.45
#